data_b30015b00d495f4e0599a5f8ce1e85f1
#
_entry.id   b30015b00d495f4e0599a5f8ce1e85f1
#
_cell.length_a   1.000
_cell.length_b   1.000
_cell.length_c   1.000
_cell.angle_alpha   90.00
_cell.angle_beta   90.00
_cell.angle_gamma   90.00
#
_symmetry.space_group_name_H-M   'P 1'
#
loop_
_entity.id
_entity.type
_entity.pdbx_description
1 polymer ?
#
loop_
_entity_poly.entity_id
_entity_poly.type
_entity_poly.pdbx_seq_one_letter_code
_entity_poly.pdbx_strand_id
1 'polypeptide(L)'
;MRPSLLDPLFSGLAALPGVGPKTAKLFDRLLGQDEARVLDLLFHLPTGVVDNRLAPTIREAPLDTHVVIAARVAEHRIPRKYSNAPLNVLVEDDNGDDVLLVFFRNNFDWVLRALPIGEIRWFSGDLKLWNGYRQIVHPRVLDAAALKALKEHEPTYGLTEGLHQRNVAKAIEAALMKLPDMPEWLHATLLRREQWPAFAPAMRALHSPTSPMDLSPDTLARKRLAYDELLSQQLALRLVRAKMRRLRGRGVTGDGRISGAIESGLPYSLTNAQRAALADIRADMASDKRMLRLLQGDVGSGKTIVALLAMATAVEAGRQAAMMAPTEILARQHFERIEPMARAAGIRLALLTGRDKAAERRATLEGLASGAIDIVVGTHALVQDNVAFRDLSLAIVDEQHRFGVHQRLALGEKGEAVDVLVMTATPIPRTLVLSYFGDMDVSNLTEKPA
;
A
#
# COMPACT_ATOMS: atom_id res chain seq x y z
N MET A 1 8.70 -20.89 -9.28
CA MET A 1 9.90 -20.34 -9.94
C MET A 1 9.40 -19.20 -10.84
N ARG A 2 10.01 -18.02 -10.80
CA ARG A 2 9.64 -16.87 -11.64
C ARG A 2 10.07 -17.13 -13.09
N PRO A 3 9.26 -16.81 -14.12
CA PRO A 3 9.69 -16.88 -15.51
C PRO A 3 10.92 -15.99 -15.77
N SER A 4 11.92 -16.48 -16.49
CA SER A 4 13.16 -15.74 -16.80
C SER A 4 12.92 -14.46 -17.59
N LEU A 5 11.84 -14.40 -18.37
CA LEU A 5 11.37 -13.20 -19.06
C LEU A 5 11.24 -11.98 -18.14
N LEU A 6 10.90 -12.19 -16.86
CA LEU A 6 10.71 -11.14 -15.87
C LEU A 6 12.00 -10.75 -15.13
N ASP A 7 13.11 -11.47 -15.30
CA ASP A 7 14.35 -11.21 -14.56
C ASP A 7 14.87 -9.77 -14.72
N PRO A 8 14.79 -9.13 -15.90
CA PRO A 8 15.21 -7.73 -16.04
C PRO A 8 14.43 -6.76 -15.15
N LEU A 9 13.13 -7.02 -14.91
CA LEU A 9 12.27 -6.17 -14.08
C LEU A 9 12.53 -6.35 -12.57
N PHE A 10 13.05 -7.50 -12.18
CA PHE A 10 13.36 -7.83 -10.78
C PHE A 10 14.82 -7.60 -10.42
N SER A 11 15.63 -7.07 -11.34
CA SER A 11 17.00 -6.64 -11.03
C SER A 11 16.98 -5.37 -10.17
N GLY A 12 17.98 -5.24 -9.29
CA GLY A 12 18.16 -4.02 -8.49
C GLY A 12 18.51 -2.80 -9.37
N LEU A 13 18.23 -1.61 -8.89
CA LEU A 13 18.39 -0.37 -9.65
C LEU A 13 19.85 -0.03 -9.99
N ALA A 14 20.81 -0.54 -9.22
CA ALA A 14 22.24 -0.40 -9.54
C ALA A 14 22.64 -1.05 -10.89
N ALA A 15 21.79 -1.92 -11.45
CA ALA A 15 21.98 -2.51 -12.78
C ALA A 15 21.54 -1.59 -13.93
N LEU A 16 20.98 -0.40 -13.62
CA LEU A 16 20.59 0.59 -14.61
C LEU A 16 21.78 1.51 -14.97
N PRO A 17 21.95 1.86 -16.26
CA PRO A 17 22.95 2.84 -16.68
C PRO A 17 22.80 4.17 -15.91
N GLY A 18 23.91 4.68 -15.36
CA GLY A 18 23.93 5.93 -14.61
C GLY A 18 23.41 5.87 -13.17
N VAL A 19 23.04 4.70 -12.68
CA VAL A 19 22.63 4.49 -11.29
C VAL A 19 23.75 3.74 -10.54
N GLY A 20 24.60 4.49 -9.83
CA GLY A 20 25.62 3.91 -8.96
C GLY A 20 25.04 3.47 -7.60
N PRO A 21 25.81 2.73 -6.77
CA PRO A 21 25.33 2.22 -5.48
C PRO A 21 24.79 3.30 -4.51
N LYS A 22 25.40 4.50 -4.51
CA LYS A 22 24.93 5.63 -3.70
C LYS A 22 23.57 6.15 -4.20
N THR A 23 23.41 6.26 -5.51
CA THR A 23 22.15 6.71 -6.14
C THR A 23 21.05 5.67 -5.98
N ALA A 24 21.38 4.36 -6.04
CA ALA A 24 20.42 3.28 -5.80
C ALA A 24 19.79 3.39 -4.40
N LYS A 25 20.59 3.68 -3.34
CA LYS A 25 20.08 3.91 -1.98
C LYS A 25 19.12 5.11 -1.87
N LEU A 26 19.32 6.14 -2.71
CA LEU A 26 18.37 7.27 -2.76
C LEU A 26 17.05 6.85 -3.42
N PHE A 27 17.10 5.98 -4.42
CA PHE A 27 15.89 5.39 -5.01
C PHE A 27 15.18 4.44 -4.04
N ASP A 28 15.91 3.63 -3.25
CA ASP A 28 15.32 2.80 -2.20
C ASP A 28 14.48 3.66 -1.24
N ARG A 29 15.05 4.79 -0.80
CA ARG A 29 14.36 5.78 0.05
C ARG A 29 13.17 6.43 -0.66
N LEU A 30 13.30 6.81 -1.94
CA LEU A 30 12.22 7.40 -2.73
C LEU A 30 11.03 6.45 -2.87
N LEU A 31 11.31 5.17 -3.11
CA LEU A 31 10.31 4.14 -3.37
C LEU A 31 9.82 3.42 -2.09
N GLY A 32 10.42 3.74 -0.92
CA GLY A 32 10.06 3.12 0.36
C GLY A 32 10.34 1.61 0.40
N GLN A 33 11.41 1.16 -0.27
CA GLN A 33 11.83 -0.22 -0.35
C GLN A 33 13.22 -0.40 0.28
N ASP A 34 13.51 -1.56 0.84
CA ASP A 34 14.86 -1.89 1.33
C ASP A 34 15.85 -2.09 0.17
N GLU A 35 15.39 -2.72 -0.91
CA GLU A 35 16.09 -2.90 -2.19
C GLU A 35 15.10 -2.72 -3.33
N ALA A 36 15.04 -1.53 -3.89
CA ALA A 36 14.14 -1.22 -5.00
C ALA A 36 14.58 -1.90 -6.30
N ARG A 37 13.62 -2.38 -7.06
CA ARG A 37 13.79 -3.10 -8.32
C ARG A 37 13.42 -2.20 -9.50
N VAL A 38 13.80 -2.60 -10.68
CA VAL A 38 13.41 -1.92 -11.92
C VAL A 38 11.88 -1.80 -12.03
N LEU A 39 11.13 -2.83 -11.63
CA LEU A 39 9.68 -2.81 -11.63
C LEU A 39 9.12 -1.73 -10.69
N ASP A 40 9.67 -1.60 -9.48
CA ASP A 40 9.21 -0.61 -8.50
C ASP A 40 9.41 0.81 -9.02
N LEU A 41 10.52 1.05 -9.74
CA LEU A 41 10.79 2.33 -10.41
C LEU A 41 9.80 2.62 -11.55
N LEU A 42 9.39 1.60 -12.31
CA LEU A 42 8.39 1.77 -13.37
C LEU A 42 6.99 2.12 -12.83
N PHE A 43 6.67 1.75 -11.60
CA PHE A 43 5.44 2.18 -10.93
C PHE A 43 5.56 3.55 -10.25
N HIS A 44 6.73 4.17 -10.24
CA HIS A 44 6.90 5.57 -9.84
C HIS A 44 6.46 6.49 -10.98
N LEU A 45 5.16 6.68 -11.11
CA LEU A 45 4.54 7.38 -12.24
C LEU A 45 4.78 8.89 -12.17
N PRO A 46 4.74 9.59 -13.33
CA PRO A 46 4.86 11.04 -13.35
C PRO A 46 3.78 11.75 -12.54
N THR A 47 4.16 12.82 -11.87
CA THR A 47 3.29 13.71 -11.10
C THR A 47 2.94 14.99 -11.85
N GLY A 48 3.67 15.29 -12.94
CA GLY A 48 3.47 16.47 -13.77
C GLY A 48 4.09 16.27 -15.15
N VAL A 49 3.87 17.24 -16.01
CA VAL A 49 4.49 17.37 -17.34
C VAL A 49 4.94 18.81 -17.55
N VAL A 50 6.17 18.99 -18.01
CA VAL A 50 6.71 20.27 -18.41
C VAL A 50 6.53 20.39 -19.93
N ASP A 51 5.90 21.47 -20.36
CA ASP A 51 5.80 21.84 -21.78
C ASP A 51 7.02 22.68 -22.15
N ASN A 52 7.89 22.13 -22.99
CA ASN A 52 9.11 22.77 -23.47
C ASN A 52 8.96 23.35 -24.89
N ARG A 53 7.72 23.43 -25.39
CA ARG A 53 7.51 24.07 -26.68
C ARG A 53 7.88 25.54 -26.59
N LEU A 54 8.53 26.03 -27.67
CA LEU A 54 8.93 27.42 -27.75
C LEU A 54 7.69 28.34 -27.77
N ALA A 55 7.62 29.27 -26.84
CA ALA A 55 6.57 30.28 -26.86
C ALA A 55 6.72 31.18 -28.07
N PRO A 56 5.63 31.55 -28.78
CA PRO A 56 5.71 32.40 -29.95
C PRO A 56 6.31 33.78 -29.66
N THR A 57 5.94 34.38 -28.56
CA THR A 57 6.45 35.66 -28.06
C THR A 57 6.58 35.64 -26.52
N ILE A 58 7.38 36.58 -26.00
CA ILE A 58 7.49 36.76 -24.54
C ILE A 58 6.12 37.20 -23.94
N ARG A 59 5.36 37.99 -24.66
CA ARG A 59 4.04 38.49 -24.24
C ARG A 59 3.02 37.39 -24.13
N GLU A 60 2.99 36.43 -25.04
CA GLU A 60 2.07 35.32 -25.09
C GLU A 60 2.48 34.17 -24.14
N ALA A 61 3.73 34.17 -23.67
CA ALA A 61 4.20 33.18 -22.71
C ALA A 61 3.39 33.25 -21.42
N PRO A 62 2.75 32.14 -20.98
CA PRO A 62 1.89 32.14 -19.81
C PRO A 62 2.70 32.35 -18.53
N LEU A 63 2.17 33.19 -17.62
CA LEU A 63 2.77 33.42 -16.30
C LEU A 63 2.56 32.21 -15.38
N ASP A 64 3.42 32.08 -14.37
CA ASP A 64 3.41 31.03 -13.36
C ASP A 64 3.50 29.60 -13.94
N THR A 65 4.08 29.50 -15.13
CA THR A 65 4.32 28.22 -15.83
C THR A 65 5.76 28.09 -16.29
N HIS A 66 6.16 26.88 -16.59
CA HIS A 66 7.42 26.62 -17.29
C HIS A 66 7.30 27.03 -18.75
N VAL A 67 8.27 27.79 -19.24
CA VAL A 67 8.29 28.29 -20.63
C VAL A 67 9.66 28.09 -21.25
N VAL A 68 9.69 27.98 -22.58
CA VAL A 68 10.89 28.14 -23.39
C VAL A 68 10.70 29.35 -24.28
N ILE A 69 11.59 30.34 -24.18
CA ILE A 69 11.54 31.57 -24.93
C ILE A 69 12.84 31.77 -25.73
N ALA A 70 12.73 32.38 -26.88
CA ALA A 70 13.88 32.87 -27.66
C ALA A 70 14.00 34.38 -27.43
N ALA A 71 15.18 34.84 -27.03
CA ALA A 71 15.38 36.27 -26.81
C ALA A 71 16.84 36.69 -27.05
N ARG A 72 17.03 37.96 -27.40
CA ARG A 72 18.32 38.59 -27.57
C ARG A 72 18.77 39.16 -26.24
N VAL A 73 20.02 38.95 -25.87
CA VAL A 73 20.62 39.54 -24.66
C VAL A 73 20.80 41.04 -24.90
N ALA A 74 20.07 41.87 -24.14
CA ALA A 74 20.09 43.32 -24.26
C ALA A 74 21.09 43.97 -23.30
N GLU A 75 21.06 43.58 -22.03
CA GLU A 75 21.84 44.26 -20.98
C GLU A 75 22.22 43.28 -19.85
N HIS A 76 23.46 43.49 -19.29
CA HIS A 76 23.88 42.88 -18.05
C HIS A 76 23.83 43.90 -16.91
N ARG A 77 23.01 43.65 -15.89
CA ARG A 77 22.91 44.46 -14.66
C ARG A 77 23.71 43.79 -13.56
N ILE A 78 25.02 44.05 -13.55
CA ILE A 78 25.96 43.41 -12.63
C ILE A 78 25.81 44.07 -11.25
N PRO A 79 25.64 43.32 -10.15
CA PRO A 79 25.55 43.90 -8.81
C PRO A 79 26.87 44.50 -8.37
N ARG A 80 26.80 45.45 -7.44
CA ARG A 80 28.02 46.06 -6.84
C ARG A 80 28.86 44.99 -6.16
N LYS A 81 30.17 45.13 -6.22
CA LYS A 81 31.13 44.24 -5.55
C LYS A 81 30.79 44.15 -4.05
N TYR A 82 30.73 42.93 -3.53
CA TYR A 82 30.30 42.61 -2.14
C TYR A 82 28.80 42.79 -1.84
N SER A 83 27.95 42.98 -2.83
CA SER A 83 26.49 42.96 -2.68
C SER A 83 25.95 41.52 -2.78
N ASN A 84 24.94 41.21 -1.95
CA ASN A 84 24.19 39.97 -2.08
C ASN A 84 23.10 40.04 -3.18
N ALA A 85 23.04 41.12 -3.96
CA ALA A 85 22.09 41.28 -5.05
C ALA A 85 22.39 40.30 -6.20
N PRO A 86 21.37 39.78 -6.88
CA PRO A 86 21.56 38.89 -8.00
C PRO A 86 22.14 39.61 -9.24
N LEU A 87 22.80 38.86 -10.11
CA LEU A 87 23.04 39.32 -11.49
C LEU A 87 21.71 39.24 -12.24
N ASN A 88 21.33 40.35 -12.85
CA ASN A 88 20.17 40.42 -13.71
C ASN A 88 20.63 40.60 -15.17
N VAL A 89 20.07 39.80 -16.07
CA VAL A 89 20.31 39.92 -17.52
C VAL A 89 18.98 40.24 -18.14
N LEU A 90 18.88 41.39 -18.81
CA LEU A 90 17.71 41.77 -19.57
C LEU A 90 17.80 41.11 -20.94
N VAL A 91 16.74 40.43 -21.34
CA VAL A 91 16.61 39.84 -22.69
C VAL A 91 15.32 40.30 -23.32
N GLU A 92 15.33 40.51 -24.66
CA GLU A 92 14.22 41.04 -25.42
C GLU A 92 13.95 40.14 -26.65
N ASP A 93 12.67 39.94 -26.97
CA ASP A 93 12.27 39.29 -28.21
C ASP A 93 12.26 40.26 -29.40
N ASP A 94 12.00 39.76 -30.62
CA ASP A 94 11.96 40.57 -31.81
C ASP A 94 10.78 41.59 -31.84
N ASN A 95 9.81 41.46 -30.89
CA ASN A 95 8.69 42.40 -30.73
C ASN A 95 8.98 43.50 -29.69
N GLY A 96 10.14 43.46 -29.05
CA GLY A 96 10.52 44.40 -27.98
C GLY A 96 9.90 44.10 -26.61
N ASP A 97 9.32 42.92 -26.44
CA ASP A 97 8.90 42.43 -25.12
C ASP A 97 10.11 41.90 -24.37
N ASP A 98 10.20 42.19 -23.05
CA ASP A 98 11.35 41.91 -22.22
C ASP A 98 11.12 40.92 -21.11
N VAL A 99 12.16 40.21 -20.69
CA VAL A 99 12.23 39.33 -19.51
C VAL A 99 13.54 39.54 -18.79
N LEU A 100 13.46 39.58 -17.45
CA LEU A 100 14.61 39.65 -16.59
C LEU A 100 15.06 38.26 -16.15
N LEU A 101 16.25 37.85 -16.54
CA LEU A 101 16.87 36.62 -16.09
C LEU A 101 17.64 36.88 -14.81
N VAL A 102 17.32 36.18 -13.74
CA VAL A 102 17.84 36.44 -12.38
C VAL A 102 18.76 35.32 -11.94
N PHE A 103 20.02 35.63 -11.63
CA PHE A 103 21.00 34.65 -11.16
C PHE A 103 21.52 35.04 -9.77
N PHE A 104 21.19 34.22 -8.79
CA PHE A 104 21.73 34.33 -7.44
C PHE A 104 22.99 33.49 -7.35
N ARG A 105 24.16 34.02 -7.09
CA ARG A 105 25.40 33.38 -6.65
C ARG A 105 26.59 34.31 -6.96
N ASN A 106 27.71 34.15 -6.27
CA ASN A 106 28.83 35.08 -6.35
C ASN A 106 29.79 34.90 -7.55
N ASN A 107 29.58 33.88 -8.39
CA ASN A 107 30.42 33.67 -9.58
C ASN A 107 29.58 33.80 -10.85
N PHE A 108 29.60 34.98 -11.45
CA PHE A 108 28.81 35.29 -12.65
C PHE A 108 29.58 35.14 -13.95
N ASP A 109 30.89 34.82 -13.91
CA ASP A 109 31.73 34.77 -15.12
C ASP A 109 31.24 33.78 -16.15
N TRP A 110 30.64 32.67 -15.75
CA TRP A 110 30.06 31.71 -16.68
C TRP A 110 28.80 32.27 -17.36
N VAL A 111 27.95 33.04 -16.62
CA VAL A 111 26.73 33.67 -17.15
C VAL A 111 27.11 34.71 -18.21
N LEU A 112 28.05 35.58 -17.87
CA LEU A 112 28.51 36.64 -18.83
C LEU A 112 29.12 36.05 -20.09
N ARG A 113 29.83 34.94 -19.99
CA ARG A 113 30.36 34.21 -21.16
C ARG A 113 29.29 33.45 -21.94
N ALA A 114 28.31 32.88 -21.24
CA ALA A 114 27.22 32.13 -21.89
C ALA A 114 26.17 33.02 -22.55
N LEU A 115 26.08 34.30 -22.13
CA LEU A 115 25.08 35.26 -22.54
C LEU A 115 25.75 36.57 -23.06
N PRO A 116 26.50 36.56 -24.19
CA PRO A 116 27.06 37.78 -24.74
C PRO A 116 25.95 38.72 -25.19
N ILE A 117 26.14 40.04 -24.97
CA ILE A 117 25.20 41.07 -25.41
C ILE A 117 25.06 41.03 -26.93
N GLY A 118 23.84 41.12 -27.44
CA GLY A 118 23.48 41.09 -28.84
C GLY A 118 23.20 39.72 -29.42
N GLU A 119 23.57 38.64 -28.72
CA GLU A 119 23.30 37.27 -29.19
C GLU A 119 21.92 36.76 -28.80
N ILE A 120 21.32 35.96 -29.66
CA ILE A 120 20.06 35.25 -29.42
C ILE A 120 20.38 33.93 -28.72
N ARG A 121 19.66 33.66 -27.65
CA ARG A 121 19.70 32.40 -26.90
C ARG A 121 18.27 31.94 -26.57
N TRP A 122 18.13 30.68 -26.19
CA TRP A 122 16.87 30.14 -25.70
C TRP A 122 16.95 29.92 -24.20
N PHE A 123 15.91 30.32 -23.52
CA PHE A 123 15.82 30.27 -22.05
C PHE A 123 14.65 29.43 -21.64
N SER A 124 14.91 28.42 -20.81
CA SER A 124 13.89 27.50 -20.27
C SER A 124 13.82 27.68 -18.76
N GLY A 125 12.63 27.95 -18.22
CA GLY A 125 12.41 28.14 -16.80
C GLY A 125 11.01 28.65 -16.47
N ASP A 126 10.73 28.81 -15.19
CA ASP A 126 9.43 29.29 -14.72
C ASP A 126 9.31 30.81 -14.88
N LEU A 127 8.37 31.23 -15.71
CA LEU A 127 8.12 32.66 -15.95
C LEU A 127 7.17 33.20 -14.88
N LYS A 128 7.65 34.18 -14.11
CA LYS A 128 6.88 34.81 -13.05
C LYS A 128 6.80 36.34 -13.22
N LEU A 129 5.76 36.94 -12.65
CA LEU A 129 5.70 38.40 -12.54
C LEU A 129 6.19 38.83 -11.15
N TRP A 130 7.21 39.68 -11.10
CA TRP A 130 7.76 40.22 -9.86
C TRP A 130 8.04 41.72 -9.98
N ASN A 131 7.48 42.51 -9.09
CA ASN A 131 7.61 43.97 -9.11
C ASN A 131 7.26 44.60 -10.49
N GLY A 132 6.30 44.04 -11.21
CA GLY A 132 5.87 44.51 -12.51
C GLY A 132 6.73 44.01 -13.69
N TYR A 133 7.80 43.26 -13.44
CA TYR A 133 8.67 42.69 -14.48
C TYR A 133 8.42 41.19 -14.63
N ARG A 134 8.39 40.72 -15.86
CA ARG A 134 8.48 39.29 -16.16
C ARG A 134 9.88 38.83 -15.85
N GLN A 135 10.03 37.75 -15.09
CA GLN A 135 11.33 37.22 -14.71
C GLN A 135 11.40 35.71 -14.74
N ILE A 136 12.59 35.17 -15.00
CA ILE A 136 12.92 33.76 -14.86
C ILE A 136 14.15 33.67 -13.93
N VAL A 137 14.01 32.94 -12.83
CA VAL A 137 15.07 32.75 -11.85
C VAL A 137 15.87 31.49 -12.22
N HIS A 138 17.19 31.62 -12.35
CA HIS A 138 18.09 30.54 -12.76
C HIS A 138 17.63 29.77 -14.01
N PRO A 139 17.36 30.47 -15.13
CA PRO A 139 16.96 29.78 -16.35
C PRO A 139 18.04 28.81 -16.84
N ARG A 140 17.58 27.72 -17.46
CA ARG A 140 18.46 26.89 -18.28
C ARG A 140 18.74 27.65 -19.59
N VAL A 141 19.99 27.95 -19.87
CA VAL A 141 20.40 28.54 -21.13
C VAL A 141 20.63 27.42 -22.14
N LEU A 142 19.99 27.53 -23.30
CA LEU A 142 20.06 26.53 -24.36
C LEU A 142 20.72 27.15 -25.59
N ASP A 143 21.60 26.40 -26.22
CA ASP A 143 22.06 26.65 -27.57
C ASP A 143 21.17 25.92 -28.58
N ALA A 144 21.41 26.10 -29.90
CA ALA A 144 20.62 25.49 -30.96
C ALA A 144 20.64 23.94 -30.89
N ALA A 145 21.76 23.36 -30.47
CA ALA A 145 21.87 21.90 -30.34
C ALA A 145 21.07 21.38 -29.14
N ALA A 146 21.16 22.08 -28.02
CA ALA A 146 20.39 21.75 -26.81
C ALA A 146 18.89 21.93 -27.01
N LEU A 147 18.47 23.00 -27.74
CA LEU A 147 17.06 23.21 -28.08
C LEU A 147 16.53 22.07 -28.96
N LYS A 148 17.28 21.67 -29.97
CA LYS A 148 16.90 20.56 -30.89
C LYS A 148 16.82 19.22 -30.14
N ALA A 149 17.61 19.03 -29.10
CA ALA A 149 17.60 17.82 -28.26
C ALA A 149 16.54 17.86 -27.14
N LEU A 150 15.90 19.02 -26.95
CA LEU A 150 14.89 19.17 -25.89
C LEU A 150 13.61 18.46 -26.32
N LYS A 151 13.07 17.62 -25.45
CA LYS A 151 11.76 16.99 -25.67
C LYS A 151 10.68 18.07 -25.49
N GLU A 152 9.69 18.10 -26.39
CA GLU A 152 8.57 19.05 -26.27
C GLU A 152 7.83 18.91 -24.94
N HIS A 153 7.68 17.68 -24.47
CA HIS A 153 7.04 17.38 -23.19
C HIS A 153 7.97 16.49 -22.36
N GLU A 154 8.28 16.93 -21.15
CA GLU A 154 9.10 16.17 -20.20
C GLU A 154 8.28 15.80 -18.96
N PRO A 155 8.16 14.50 -18.63
CA PRO A 155 7.50 14.08 -17.40
C PRO A 155 8.30 14.54 -16.18
N THR A 156 7.60 14.99 -15.13
CA THR A 156 8.19 15.26 -13.83
C THR A 156 7.75 14.23 -12.81
N TYR A 157 8.63 13.89 -11.89
CA TYR A 157 8.45 12.83 -10.92
C TYR A 157 8.59 13.35 -9.49
N GLY A 158 7.96 12.68 -8.53
CA GLY A 158 8.23 12.90 -7.12
C GLY A 158 9.72 12.66 -6.81
N LEU A 159 10.27 13.47 -5.92
CA LEU A 159 11.70 13.43 -5.57
C LEU A 159 11.89 13.18 -4.07
N THR A 160 13.08 12.74 -3.70
CA THR A 160 13.59 12.75 -2.33
C THR A 160 14.88 13.56 -2.27
N GLU A 161 15.28 13.96 -1.08
CA GLU A 161 16.51 14.71 -0.85
C GLU A 161 17.73 14.00 -1.46
N GLY A 162 18.51 14.75 -2.25
CA GLY A 162 19.69 14.23 -2.96
C GLY A 162 19.43 13.64 -4.36
N LEU A 163 18.17 13.46 -4.77
CA LEU A 163 17.81 13.08 -6.15
C LEU A 163 17.36 14.31 -6.94
N HIS A 164 17.82 14.38 -8.20
CA HIS A 164 17.42 15.41 -9.15
C HIS A 164 16.53 14.81 -10.24
N GLN A 165 15.60 15.61 -10.77
CA GLN A 165 14.65 15.24 -11.82
C GLN A 165 15.32 14.51 -13.00
N ARG A 166 16.46 15.05 -13.47
CA ARG A 166 17.23 14.46 -14.56
C ARG A 166 17.70 13.04 -14.29
N ASN A 167 18.07 12.74 -13.03
CA ASN A 167 18.56 11.41 -12.67
C ASN A 167 17.40 10.41 -12.64
N VAL A 168 16.24 10.84 -12.13
CA VAL A 168 15.02 10.00 -12.08
C VAL A 168 14.54 9.72 -13.51
N ALA A 169 14.42 10.75 -14.35
CA ALA A 169 13.99 10.60 -15.73
C ALA A 169 14.89 9.62 -16.53
N LYS A 170 16.22 9.77 -16.42
CA LYS A 170 17.17 8.85 -17.07
C LYS A 170 17.07 7.41 -16.55
N ALA A 171 16.90 7.23 -15.25
CA ALA A 171 16.75 5.91 -14.67
C ALA A 171 15.45 5.23 -15.16
N ILE A 172 14.36 5.98 -15.26
CA ILE A 172 13.08 5.49 -15.80
C ILE A 172 13.19 5.17 -17.28
N GLU A 173 13.83 6.00 -18.10
CA GLU A 173 14.09 5.68 -19.51
C GLU A 173 14.87 4.36 -19.65
N ALA A 174 15.92 4.17 -18.83
CA ALA A 174 16.68 2.93 -18.82
C ALA A 174 15.85 1.72 -18.34
N ALA A 175 14.95 1.94 -17.38
CA ALA A 175 14.01 0.92 -16.88
C ALA A 175 12.99 0.52 -17.97
N LEU A 176 12.44 1.48 -18.72
CA LEU A 176 11.52 1.24 -19.83
C LEU A 176 12.17 0.42 -20.97
N MET A 177 13.49 0.58 -21.19
CA MET A 177 14.22 -0.26 -22.13
C MET A 177 14.33 -1.72 -21.68
N LYS A 178 14.27 -1.99 -20.38
CA LYS A 178 14.28 -3.35 -19.82
C LYS A 178 12.90 -4.00 -19.77
N LEU A 179 11.84 -3.27 -20.11
CA LEU A 179 10.49 -3.77 -20.12
C LEU A 179 10.30 -4.78 -21.28
N PRO A 180 10.13 -6.08 -20.98
CA PRO A 180 10.01 -7.09 -22.02
C PRO A 180 8.63 -7.06 -22.66
N ASP A 181 8.53 -7.61 -23.86
CA ASP A 181 7.25 -7.92 -24.47
C ASP A 181 6.66 -9.15 -23.78
N MET A 182 5.65 -8.90 -22.98
CA MET A 182 4.96 -9.95 -22.22
C MET A 182 3.72 -10.43 -22.96
N PRO A 183 3.42 -11.75 -22.91
CA PRO A 183 2.16 -12.24 -23.40
C PRO A 183 1.01 -11.61 -22.61
N GLU A 184 -0.08 -11.30 -23.31
CA GLU A 184 -1.24 -10.69 -22.68
C GLU A 184 -1.96 -11.71 -21.78
N TRP A 185 -2.27 -11.30 -20.55
CA TRP A 185 -2.95 -12.14 -19.55
C TRP A 185 -4.42 -11.83 -19.37
N LEU A 186 -4.90 -10.71 -19.94
CA LEU A 186 -6.31 -10.37 -19.93
C LEU A 186 -7.03 -10.99 -21.12
N HIS A 187 -8.30 -11.33 -20.92
CA HIS A 187 -9.10 -11.87 -21.99
C HIS A 187 -9.34 -10.82 -23.09
N ALA A 188 -9.16 -11.23 -24.35
CA ALA A 188 -9.24 -10.32 -25.51
C ALA A 188 -10.57 -9.56 -25.61
N THR A 189 -11.69 -10.15 -25.15
CA THR A 189 -13.00 -9.49 -25.13
C THR A 189 -13.02 -8.32 -24.15
N LEU A 190 -12.37 -8.45 -22.97
CA LEU A 190 -12.27 -7.38 -21.99
C LEU A 190 -11.45 -6.23 -22.55
N LEU A 191 -10.26 -6.51 -23.09
CA LEU A 191 -9.39 -5.50 -23.69
C LEU A 191 -10.09 -4.71 -24.80
N ARG A 192 -10.83 -5.38 -25.68
CA ARG A 192 -11.58 -4.74 -26.76
C ARG A 192 -12.72 -3.88 -26.25
N ARG A 193 -13.48 -4.37 -25.25
CA ARG A 193 -14.59 -3.63 -24.63
C ARG A 193 -14.13 -2.35 -23.96
N GLU A 194 -13.07 -2.44 -23.19
CA GLU A 194 -12.51 -1.32 -22.42
C GLU A 194 -11.51 -0.47 -23.23
N GLN A 195 -11.16 -0.91 -24.44
CA GLN A 195 -10.14 -0.29 -25.30
C GLN A 195 -8.76 -0.13 -24.62
N TRP A 196 -8.44 -1.04 -23.70
CA TRP A 196 -7.17 -0.96 -22.97
C TRP A 196 -6.00 -1.39 -23.84
N PRO A 197 -4.87 -0.67 -23.78
CA PRO A 197 -3.62 -1.11 -24.38
C PRO A 197 -3.05 -2.34 -23.64
N ALA A 198 -2.15 -3.06 -24.27
CA ALA A 198 -1.35 -4.09 -23.59
C ALA A 198 -0.46 -3.44 -22.49
N PHE A 199 0.03 -4.24 -21.54
CA PHE A 199 0.75 -3.75 -20.37
C PHE A 199 1.97 -2.88 -20.72
N ALA A 200 2.87 -3.35 -21.60
CA ALA A 200 4.08 -2.61 -21.94
C ALA A 200 3.78 -1.29 -22.67
N PRO A 201 2.88 -1.23 -23.69
CA PRO A 201 2.40 0.04 -24.24
C PRO A 201 1.76 0.97 -23.21
N ALA A 202 0.93 0.44 -22.29
CA ALA A 202 0.33 1.25 -21.21
C ALA A 202 1.39 1.88 -20.32
N MET A 203 2.38 1.11 -19.88
CA MET A 203 3.49 1.59 -19.05
C MET A 203 4.30 2.67 -19.77
N ARG A 204 4.64 2.48 -21.05
CA ARG A 204 5.35 3.48 -21.85
C ARG A 204 4.54 4.77 -22.02
N ALA A 205 3.24 4.66 -22.29
CA ALA A 205 2.36 5.82 -22.46
C ALA A 205 2.29 6.66 -21.16
N LEU A 206 2.21 6.03 -20.00
CA LEU A 206 2.19 6.74 -18.71
C LEU A 206 3.48 7.50 -18.41
N HIS A 207 4.62 7.05 -18.92
CA HIS A 207 5.90 7.74 -18.77
C HIS A 207 6.22 8.72 -19.90
N SER A 208 5.30 8.89 -20.85
CA SER A 208 5.45 9.81 -21.99
C SER A 208 4.21 10.70 -22.14
N PRO A 209 3.80 11.42 -21.09
CA PRO A 209 2.64 12.32 -21.15
C PRO A 209 2.95 13.46 -22.11
N THR A 210 1.95 13.86 -22.90
CA THR A 210 2.01 15.01 -23.81
C THR A 210 1.20 16.21 -23.31
N SER A 211 0.42 15.98 -22.24
CA SER A 211 -0.38 17.01 -21.61
C SER A 211 -0.65 16.65 -20.13
N PRO A 212 -1.05 17.61 -19.29
CA PRO A 212 -1.52 17.32 -17.93
C PRO A 212 -2.73 16.37 -17.89
N MET A 213 -3.53 16.30 -18.94
CA MET A 213 -4.68 15.39 -19.05
C MET A 213 -4.23 13.92 -19.10
N ASP A 214 -3.05 13.63 -19.64
CA ASP A 214 -2.50 12.28 -19.70
C ASP A 214 -2.12 11.70 -18.31
N LEU A 215 -2.05 12.56 -17.30
CA LEU A 215 -1.81 12.16 -15.92
C LEU A 215 -3.11 11.79 -15.17
N SER A 216 -4.27 12.02 -15.80
CA SER A 216 -5.57 11.70 -15.20
C SER A 216 -5.68 10.21 -14.87
N PRO A 217 -6.31 9.85 -13.74
CA PRO A 217 -6.63 8.46 -13.43
C PRO A 217 -7.59 7.82 -14.44
N ASP A 218 -8.29 8.64 -15.23
CA ASP A 218 -9.27 8.19 -16.22
C ASP A 218 -8.68 7.77 -17.56
N THR A 219 -7.39 7.96 -17.80
CA THR A 219 -6.75 7.51 -19.04
C THR A 219 -6.79 5.98 -19.17
N LEU A 220 -6.89 5.49 -20.41
CA LEU A 220 -6.96 4.05 -20.68
C LEU A 220 -5.75 3.29 -20.15
N ALA A 221 -4.56 3.88 -20.25
CA ALA A 221 -3.33 3.31 -19.71
C ALA A 221 -3.35 3.21 -18.18
N ARG A 222 -3.87 4.24 -17.49
CA ARG A 222 -4.00 4.24 -16.02
C ARG A 222 -5.02 3.22 -15.54
N LYS A 223 -6.20 3.18 -16.18
CA LYS A 223 -7.25 2.18 -15.91
C LYS A 223 -6.76 0.76 -16.13
N ARG A 224 -5.96 0.52 -17.17
CA ARG A 224 -5.34 -0.78 -17.41
C ARG A 224 -4.45 -1.20 -16.23
N LEU A 225 -3.51 -0.36 -15.79
CA LEU A 225 -2.62 -0.70 -14.68
C LEU A 225 -3.37 -0.83 -13.35
N ALA A 226 -4.38 0.01 -13.11
CA ALA A 226 -5.22 -0.11 -11.91
C ALA A 226 -5.97 -1.45 -11.88
N TYR A 227 -6.48 -1.91 -13.03
CA TYR A 227 -7.11 -3.21 -13.14
C TYR A 227 -6.10 -4.35 -12.89
N ASP A 228 -4.89 -4.26 -13.48
CA ASP A 228 -3.85 -5.28 -13.28
C ASP A 228 -3.44 -5.38 -11.80
N GLU A 229 -3.31 -4.25 -11.10
CA GLU A 229 -3.01 -4.22 -9.67
C GLU A 229 -4.11 -4.91 -8.85
N LEU A 230 -5.37 -4.54 -9.09
CA LEU A 230 -6.51 -5.19 -8.42
C LEU A 230 -6.59 -6.68 -8.74
N LEU A 231 -6.35 -7.07 -10.00
CA LEU A 231 -6.34 -8.46 -10.42
C LEU A 231 -5.22 -9.24 -9.73
N SER A 232 -4.01 -8.66 -9.67
CA SER A 232 -2.86 -9.31 -9.00
C SER A 232 -3.13 -9.55 -7.53
N GLN A 233 -3.72 -8.56 -6.82
CA GLN A 233 -4.13 -8.70 -5.43
C GLN A 233 -5.17 -9.81 -5.26
N GLN A 234 -6.21 -9.84 -6.12
CA GLN A 234 -7.24 -10.89 -6.07
C GLN A 234 -6.67 -12.27 -6.37
N LEU A 235 -5.76 -12.38 -7.33
CA LEU A 235 -5.09 -13.66 -7.64
C LEU A 235 -4.20 -14.12 -6.48
N ALA A 236 -3.43 -13.22 -5.87
CA ALA A 236 -2.61 -13.54 -4.71
C ALA A 236 -3.47 -14.08 -3.55
N LEU A 237 -4.58 -13.40 -3.23
CA LEU A 237 -5.54 -13.87 -2.24
C LEU A 237 -6.10 -15.26 -2.60
N ARG A 238 -6.50 -15.47 -3.86
CA ARG A 238 -7.01 -16.76 -4.33
C ARG A 238 -5.99 -17.89 -4.23
N LEU A 239 -4.72 -17.60 -4.52
CA LEU A 239 -3.64 -18.58 -4.39
C LEU A 239 -3.38 -18.94 -2.92
N VAL A 240 -3.38 -17.96 -2.02
CA VAL A 240 -3.28 -18.19 -0.57
C VAL A 240 -4.44 -19.09 -0.11
N ARG A 241 -5.68 -18.79 -0.52
CA ARG A 241 -6.85 -19.60 -0.21
C ARG A 241 -6.72 -21.05 -0.72
N ALA A 242 -6.33 -21.19 -2.01
CA ALA A 242 -6.14 -22.52 -2.59
C ALA A 242 -5.09 -23.33 -1.82
N LYS A 243 -4.01 -22.67 -1.34
CA LYS A 243 -3.00 -23.28 -0.48
C LYS A 243 -3.58 -23.66 0.88
N MET A 244 -4.30 -22.75 1.53
CA MET A 244 -4.95 -22.98 2.83
C MET A 244 -5.97 -24.11 2.77
N ARG A 245 -6.84 -24.16 1.75
CA ARG A 245 -7.82 -25.22 1.54
C ARG A 245 -7.20 -26.59 1.23
N ARG A 246 -5.95 -26.65 0.76
CA ARG A 246 -5.21 -27.90 0.56
C ARG A 246 -4.60 -28.44 1.87
N LEU A 247 -4.49 -27.60 2.88
CA LEU A 247 -4.05 -28.04 4.20
C LEU A 247 -5.22 -28.78 4.83
N ARG A 248 -4.99 -30.05 5.19
CA ARG A 248 -6.01 -30.86 5.88
C ARG A 248 -6.43 -30.19 7.18
N GLY A 249 -7.72 -30.07 7.38
CA GLY A 249 -8.33 -29.79 8.67
C GLY A 249 -8.24 -31.02 9.58
N ARG A 250 -8.51 -30.82 10.85
CA ARG A 250 -8.44 -31.91 11.84
C ARG A 250 -9.83 -32.34 12.31
N GLY A 251 -10.93 -31.92 11.70
CA GLY A 251 -12.30 -32.19 12.09
C GLY A 251 -12.50 -32.02 13.60
N VAL A 252 -13.12 -30.94 14.01
CA VAL A 252 -13.41 -30.63 15.42
C VAL A 252 -14.91 -30.75 15.62
N THR A 253 -15.34 -31.76 16.35
CA THR A 253 -16.77 -32.00 16.66
C THR A 253 -16.96 -32.07 18.15
N GLY A 254 -17.77 -31.18 18.69
CA GLY A 254 -18.15 -31.19 20.11
C GLY A 254 -19.35 -32.10 20.37
N ASP A 255 -19.51 -32.53 21.61
CA ASP A 255 -20.66 -33.31 22.08
C ASP A 255 -21.87 -32.45 22.50
N GLY A 256 -21.74 -31.14 22.46
CA GLY A 256 -22.79 -30.18 22.79
C GLY A 256 -23.02 -29.94 24.28
N ARG A 257 -22.31 -30.63 25.17
CA ARG A 257 -22.50 -30.55 26.60
C ARG A 257 -22.11 -29.21 27.20
N ILE A 258 -20.93 -28.72 26.88
CA ILE A 258 -20.40 -27.43 27.39
C ILE A 258 -21.12 -26.27 26.72
N SER A 259 -21.26 -26.29 25.41
CA SER A 259 -21.96 -25.26 24.66
C SER A 259 -23.46 -25.19 25.01
N GLY A 260 -24.11 -26.31 25.25
CA GLY A 260 -25.49 -26.38 25.71
C GLY A 260 -25.66 -25.81 27.14
N ALA A 261 -24.70 -26.08 28.04
CA ALA A 261 -24.69 -25.49 29.39
C ALA A 261 -24.55 -23.97 29.33
N ILE A 262 -23.66 -23.45 28.47
CA ILE A 262 -23.50 -22.01 28.24
C ILE A 262 -24.82 -21.44 27.72
N GLU A 263 -25.40 -22.01 26.66
CA GLU A 263 -26.63 -21.51 26.04
C GLU A 263 -27.80 -21.49 27.01
N SER A 264 -27.94 -22.53 27.85
CA SER A 264 -28.98 -22.61 28.87
C SER A 264 -28.80 -21.62 30.04
N GLY A 265 -27.55 -21.16 30.27
CA GLY A 265 -27.25 -20.18 31.29
C GLY A 265 -27.37 -18.71 30.82
N LEU A 266 -27.69 -18.48 29.52
CA LEU A 266 -27.87 -17.13 29.02
C LEU A 266 -29.20 -16.53 29.51
N PRO A 267 -29.26 -15.24 29.89
CA PRO A 267 -30.49 -14.55 30.27
C PRO A 267 -31.42 -14.25 29.07
N TYR A 268 -31.03 -14.62 27.85
CA TYR A 268 -31.75 -14.43 26.60
C TYR A 268 -31.54 -15.62 25.64
N SER A 269 -32.41 -15.77 24.67
CA SER A 269 -32.23 -16.78 23.61
C SER A 269 -31.38 -16.25 22.47
N LEU A 270 -30.59 -17.13 21.84
CA LEU A 270 -29.85 -16.77 20.63
C LEU A 270 -30.81 -16.37 19.53
N THR A 271 -30.44 -15.35 18.74
CA THR A 271 -31.19 -14.97 17.55
C THR A 271 -31.03 -16.01 16.43
N ASN A 272 -31.91 -15.98 15.42
CA ASN A 272 -31.79 -16.89 14.28
C ASN A 272 -30.48 -16.69 13.51
N ALA A 273 -30.02 -15.45 13.36
CA ALA A 273 -28.76 -15.13 12.74
C ALA A 273 -27.55 -15.68 13.54
N GLN A 274 -27.60 -15.64 14.87
CA GLN A 274 -26.55 -16.22 15.71
C GLN A 274 -26.53 -17.76 15.61
N ARG A 275 -27.69 -18.42 15.62
CA ARG A 275 -27.78 -19.87 15.43
C ARG A 275 -27.28 -20.30 14.06
N ALA A 276 -27.66 -19.60 13.01
CA ALA A 276 -27.20 -19.89 11.65
C ALA A 276 -25.67 -19.72 11.53
N ALA A 277 -25.13 -18.63 12.05
CA ALA A 277 -23.68 -18.38 12.05
C ALA A 277 -22.92 -19.46 12.85
N LEU A 278 -23.43 -19.86 14.01
CA LEU A 278 -22.83 -20.92 14.81
C LEU A 278 -22.89 -22.29 14.10
N ALA A 279 -23.99 -22.59 13.42
CA ALA A 279 -24.13 -23.80 12.61
C ALA A 279 -23.11 -23.84 11.47
N ASP A 280 -22.95 -22.73 10.75
CA ASP A 280 -21.92 -22.58 9.70
C ASP A 280 -20.50 -22.82 10.25
N ILE A 281 -20.16 -22.18 11.39
CA ILE A 281 -18.85 -22.30 12.02
C ILE A 281 -18.60 -23.75 12.44
N ARG A 282 -19.58 -24.41 13.06
CA ARG A 282 -19.47 -25.82 13.48
C ARG A 282 -19.33 -26.78 12.31
N ALA A 283 -20.05 -26.52 11.20
CA ALA A 283 -19.91 -27.31 9.98
C ALA A 283 -18.51 -27.20 9.37
N ASP A 284 -17.95 -25.99 9.36
CA ASP A 284 -16.58 -25.79 8.89
C ASP A 284 -15.57 -26.47 9.82
N MET A 285 -15.69 -26.30 11.14
CA MET A 285 -14.80 -26.94 12.13
C MET A 285 -14.84 -28.47 12.05
N ALA A 286 -16.01 -29.06 11.72
CA ALA A 286 -16.16 -30.49 11.58
C ALA A 286 -15.58 -31.04 10.25
N SER A 287 -15.25 -30.16 9.30
CA SER A 287 -14.77 -30.57 7.99
C SER A 287 -13.31 -31.04 8.02
N ASP A 288 -12.89 -31.69 6.92
CA ASP A 288 -11.50 -32.08 6.68
C ASP A 288 -10.63 -30.95 6.13
N LYS A 289 -11.18 -29.72 6.07
CA LYS A 289 -10.52 -28.50 5.58
C LYS A 289 -10.40 -27.48 6.71
N ARG A 290 -9.34 -26.70 6.69
CA ARG A 290 -9.19 -25.60 7.65
C ARG A 290 -10.24 -24.52 7.42
N MET A 291 -10.93 -24.13 8.48
CA MET A 291 -11.84 -23.00 8.45
C MET A 291 -11.06 -21.69 8.37
N LEU A 292 -11.50 -20.80 7.49
CA LEU A 292 -11.15 -19.37 7.50
C LEU A 292 -12.44 -18.58 7.26
N ARG A 293 -13.06 -18.10 8.34
CA ARG A 293 -14.40 -17.48 8.30
C ARG A 293 -14.41 -16.11 8.94
N LEU A 294 -15.19 -15.21 8.35
CA LEU A 294 -15.48 -13.87 8.88
C LEU A 294 -16.87 -13.88 9.54
N LEU A 295 -16.93 -13.56 10.83
CA LEU A 295 -18.16 -13.27 11.57
C LEU A 295 -18.37 -11.75 11.61
N GLN A 296 -19.34 -11.27 10.88
CA GLN A 296 -19.65 -9.86 10.77
C GLN A 296 -20.96 -9.52 11.46
N GLY A 297 -21.01 -8.38 12.14
CA GLY A 297 -22.24 -7.89 12.76
C GLY A 297 -22.00 -6.62 13.57
N ASP A 298 -23.00 -5.78 13.73
CA ASP A 298 -22.93 -4.53 14.47
C ASP A 298 -22.45 -4.69 15.92
N VAL A 299 -22.10 -3.59 16.55
CA VAL A 299 -21.86 -3.55 17.99
C VAL A 299 -23.13 -3.99 18.71
N GLY A 300 -23.03 -4.95 19.63
CA GLY A 300 -24.17 -5.51 20.34
C GLY A 300 -24.91 -6.66 19.62
N SER A 301 -24.51 -7.09 18.43
CA SER A 301 -25.10 -8.24 17.74
C SER A 301 -24.78 -9.61 18.36
N GLY A 302 -23.92 -9.64 19.41
CA GLY A 302 -23.58 -10.86 20.14
C GLY A 302 -22.46 -11.68 19.49
N LYS A 303 -21.54 -11.10 18.72
CA LYS A 303 -20.37 -11.81 18.16
C LYS A 303 -19.59 -12.58 19.23
N THR A 304 -19.39 -11.99 20.41
CA THR A 304 -18.64 -12.61 21.52
C THR A 304 -19.28 -13.89 22.00
N ILE A 305 -20.62 -13.98 22.05
CA ILE A 305 -21.29 -15.22 22.49
C ILE A 305 -21.18 -16.32 21.40
N VAL A 306 -21.29 -15.97 20.14
CA VAL A 306 -21.06 -16.93 19.04
C VAL A 306 -19.61 -17.44 19.08
N ALA A 307 -18.64 -16.55 19.32
CA ALA A 307 -17.24 -16.92 19.51
C ALA A 307 -17.03 -17.85 20.69
N LEU A 308 -17.65 -17.57 21.87
CA LEU A 308 -17.57 -18.42 23.03
C LEU A 308 -18.14 -19.83 22.77
N LEU A 309 -19.28 -19.91 22.10
CA LEU A 309 -19.89 -21.20 21.74
C LEU A 309 -19.05 -21.99 20.74
N ALA A 310 -18.39 -21.33 19.81
CA ALA A 310 -17.41 -21.96 18.92
C ALA A 310 -16.17 -22.47 19.69
N MET A 311 -15.63 -21.66 20.62
CA MET A 311 -14.52 -22.09 21.51
C MET A 311 -14.94 -23.27 22.40
N ALA A 312 -16.16 -23.25 22.91
CA ALA A 312 -16.70 -24.36 23.71
C ALA A 312 -16.75 -25.66 22.87
N THR A 313 -17.10 -25.58 21.58
CA THR A 313 -17.06 -26.76 20.68
C THR A 313 -15.63 -27.32 20.55
N ALA A 314 -14.60 -26.47 20.50
CA ALA A 314 -13.21 -26.92 20.49
C ALA A 314 -12.83 -27.61 21.83
N VAL A 315 -13.27 -27.05 22.96
CA VAL A 315 -13.02 -27.63 24.31
C VAL A 315 -13.75 -28.96 24.49
N GLU A 316 -14.99 -29.09 23.99
CA GLU A 316 -15.74 -30.36 23.97
C GLU A 316 -14.98 -31.46 23.22
N ALA A 317 -14.24 -31.09 22.16
CA ALA A 317 -13.40 -32.02 21.42
C ALA A 317 -12.04 -32.29 22.11
N GLY A 318 -11.85 -31.83 23.36
CA GLY A 318 -10.61 -32.01 24.14
C GLY A 318 -9.45 -31.14 23.68
N ARG A 319 -9.71 -30.04 22.95
CA ARG A 319 -8.70 -29.15 22.35
C ARG A 319 -8.75 -27.76 22.97
N GLN A 320 -7.78 -26.94 22.57
CA GLN A 320 -7.65 -25.57 23.07
C GLN A 320 -8.14 -24.56 22.03
N ALA A 321 -8.62 -23.41 22.53
CA ALA A 321 -8.97 -22.26 21.69
C ALA A 321 -8.28 -20.98 22.21
N ALA A 322 -8.00 -20.05 21.31
CA ALA A 322 -7.41 -18.76 21.62
C ALA A 322 -8.22 -17.61 20.99
N MET A 323 -8.40 -16.52 21.75
CA MET A 323 -9.05 -15.31 21.27
C MET A 323 -8.10 -14.12 21.39
N MET A 324 -7.77 -13.50 20.27
CA MET A 324 -6.89 -12.35 20.20
C MET A 324 -7.67 -11.06 19.97
N ALA A 325 -7.41 -10.06 20.81
CA ALA A 325 -7.94 -8.71 20.71
C ALA A 325 -6.82 -7.70 20.41
N PRO A 326 -7.12 -6.58 19.70
CA PRO A 326 -6.10 -5.61 19.27
C PRO A 326 -5.47 -4.81 20.42
N THR A 327 -6.18 -4.65 21.52
CA THR A 327 -5.72 -3.89 22.70
C THR A 327 -5.93 -4.67 23.99
N GLU A 328 -5.14 -4.33 24.98
CA GLU A 328 -5.27 -4.93 26.31
C GLU A 328 -6.65 -4.66 26.95
N ILE A 329 -7.18 -3.45 26.73
CA ILE A 329 -8.51 -3.08 27.23
C ILE A 329 -9.58 -4.00 26.64
N LEU A 330 -9.56 -4.24 25.34
CA LEU A 330 -10.51 -5.13 24.68
C LEU A 330 -10.31 -6.59 25.10
N ALA A 331 -9.06 -7.04 25.26
CA ALA A 331 -8.79 -8.39 25.76
C ALA A 331 -9.39 -8.60 27.18
N ARG A 332 -9.21 -7.64 28.10
CA ARG A 332 -9.80 -7.66 29.41
C ARG A 332 -11.34 -7.63 29.38
N GLN A 333 -11.93 -6.78 28.56
CA GLN A 333 -13.38 -6.72 28.35
C GLN A 333 -13.96 -8.05 27.87
N HIS A 334 -13.29 -8.69 26.89
CA HIS A 334 -13.70 -10.02 26.42
C HIS A 334 -13.57 -11.06 27.53
N PHE A 335 -12.44 -11.06 28.25
CA PHE A 335 -12.19 -11.97 29.33
C PHE A 335 -13.28 -11.85 30.44
N GLU A 336 -13.56 -10.64 30.92
CA GLU A 336 -14.55 -10.35 31.96
C GLU A 336 -15.98 -10.77 31.54
N ARG A 337 -16.31 -10.61 30.25
CA ARG A 337 -17.62 -11.04 29.72
C ARG A 337 -17.74 -12.55 29.59
N ILE A 338 -16.68 -13.24 29.19
CA ILE A 338 -16.66 -14.66 28.92
C ILE A 338 -16.49 -15.47 30.23
N GLU A 339 -15.70 -14.97 31.18
CA GLU A 339 -15.28 -15.69 32.38
C GLU A 339 -16.42 -16.27 33.21
N PRO A 340 -17.50 -15.56 33.55
CA PRO A 340 -18.59 -16.13 34.35
C PRO A 340 -19.27 -17.31 33.65
N MET A 341 -19.48 -17.23 32.34
CA MET A 341 -20.11 -18.30 31.56
C MET A 341 -19.18 -19.50 31.38
N ALA A 342 -17.91 -19.24 31.09
CA ALA A 342 -16.88 -20.25 30.94
C ALA A 342 -16.70 -21.05 32.25
N ARG A 343 -16.59 -20.34 33.36
CA ARG A 343 -16.47 -20.95 34.72
C ARG A 343 -17.69 -21.80 35.08
N ALA A 344 -18.90 -21.30 34.84
CA ALA A 344 -20.13 -22.06 35.08
C ALA A 344 -20.20 -23.35 34.25
N ALA A 345 -19.64 -23.32 33.03
CA ALA A 345 -19.58 -24.49 32.15
C ALA A 345 -18.34 -25.38 32.39
N GLY A 346 -17.48 -25.06 33.36
CA GLY A 346 -16.29 -25.83 33.69
C GLY A 346 -15.08 -25.63 32.78
N ILE A 347 -15.05 -24.54 32.00
CA ILE A 347 -13.95 -24.18 31.14
C ILE A 347 -12.86 -23.44 31.93
N ARG A 348 -11.60 -23.83 31.73
CA ARG A 348 -10.43 -23.19 32.33
C ARG A 348 -9.97 -22.08 31.44
N LEU A 349 -10.35 -20.85 31.77
CA LEU A 349 -10.06 -19.63 31.00
C LEU A 349 -8.86 -18.88 31.59
N ALA A 350 -7.98 -18.34 30.73
CA ALA A 350 -6.89 -17.48 31.15
C ALA A 350 -6.80 -16.20 30.28
N LEU A 351 -6.16 -15.17 30.84
CA LEU A 351 -5.81 -13.93 30.13
C LEU A 351 -4.30 -13.88 29.95
N LEU A 352 -3.83 -13.46 28.76
CA LEU A 352 -2.42 -13.25 28.46
C LEU A 352 -2.22 -11.91 27.75
N THR A 353 -1.59 -10.96 28.45
CA THR A 353 -1.30 -9.62 27.91
C THR A 353 0.17 -9.27 28.00
N GLY A 354 0.58 -8.13 27.44
CA GLY A 354 1.96 -7.66 27.51
C GLY A 354 2.41 -7.16 28.89
N ARG A 355 1.43 -6.85 29.79
CA ARG A 355 1.68 -6.25 31.10
C ARG A 355 1.51 -7.22 32.28
N ASP A 356 1.33 -8.49 32.01
CA ASP A 356 1.15 -9.49 33.07
C ASP A 356 2.44 -9.64 33.89
N LYS A 357 2.30 -9.87 35.18
CA LYS A 357 3.46 -10.12 36.05
C LYS A 357 4.17 -11.40 35.64
N ALA A 358 5.49 -11.41 35.76
CA ALA A 358 6.33 -12.50 35.27
C ALA A 358 5.89 -13.90 35.82
N ALA A 359 5.45 -13.98 37.08
CA ALA A 359 4.99 -15.23 37.65
C ALA A 359 3.65 -15.70 37.06
N GLU A 360 2.67 -14.78 36.91
CA GLU A 360 1.36 -15.05 36.31
C GLU A 360 1.50 -15.45 34.84
N ARG A 361 2.35 -14.71 34.10
CA ARG A 361 2.68 -15.02 32.71
C ARG A 361 3.27 -16.43 32.59
N ARG A 362 4.24 -16.78 33.45
CA ARG A 362 4.87 -18.11 33.39
C ARG A 362 3.85 -19.20 33.64
N ALA A 363 2.99 -19.07 34.68
CA ALA A 363 1.94 -20.02 34.98
C ALA A 363 0.95 -20.19 33.82
N THR A 364 0.58 -19.10 33.16
CA THR A 364 -0.28 -19.15 31.97
C THR A 364 0.41 -19.88 30.81
N LEU A 365 1.68 -19.62 30.54
CA LEU A 365 2.43 -20.29 29.46
C LEU A 365 2.57 -21.80 29.75
N GLU A 366 2.88 -22.19 30.96
CA GLU A 366 2.95 -23.60 31.40
C GLU A 366 1.57 -24.27 31.31
N GLY A 367 0.50 -23.56 31.69
CA GLY A 367 -0.87 -24.04 31.57
C GLY A 367 -1.33 -24.26 30.14
N LEU A 368 -0.93 -23.41 29.19
CA LEU A 368 -1.20 -23.57 27.76
C LEU A 368 -0.43 -24.76 27.18
N ALA A 369 0.86 -24.88 27.49
CA ALA A 369 1.72 -25.95 26.99
C ALA A 369 1.32 -27.33 27.55
N SER A 370 0.87 -27.40 28.81
CA SER A 370 0.40 -28.65 29.45
C SER A 370 -1.04 -29.02 29.07
N GLY A 371 -1.84 -28.07 28.58
CA GLY A 371 -3.29 -28.24 28.39
C GLY A 371 -4.10 -28.07 29.68
N ALA A 372 -3.52 -27.48 30.70
CA ALA A 372 -4.25 -27.11 31.92
C ALA A 372 -5.17 -25.89 31.72
N ILE A 373 -5.01 -25.14 30.64
CA ILE A 373 -5.87 -24.04 30.21
C ILE A 373 -6.55 -24.45 28.91
N ASP A 374 -7.88 -24.31 28.84
CA ASP A 374 -8.70 -24.67 27.70
C ASP A 374 -8.83 -23.52 26.71
N ILE A 375 -9.08 -22.32 27.23
CA ILE A 375 -9.26 -21.11 26.43
C ILE A 375 -8.34 -20.01 26.95
N VAL A 376 -7.68 -19.30 26.07
CA VAL A 376 -6.93 -18.08 26.38
C VAL A 376 -7.46 -16.88 25.61
N VAL A 377 -7.66 -15.77 26.29
CA VAL A 377 -7.93 -14.46 25.72
C VAL A 377 -6.66 -13.62 25.86
N GLY A 378 -6.26 -12.87 24.84
CA GLY A 378 -5.07 -12.05 24.95
C GLY A 378 -4.90 -11.06 23.81
N THR A 379 -3.72 -10.45 23.78
CA THR A 379 -3.30 -9.52 22.71
C THR A 379 -2.32 -10.21 21.75
N HIS A 380 -1.57 -9.41 20.98
CA HIS A 380 -0.44 -9.91 20.18
C HIS A 380 0.59 -10.73 21.00
N ALA A 381 0.53 -10.69 22.33
CA ALA A 381 1.33 -11.55 23.17
C ALA A 381 1.13 -13.04 22.89
N LEU A 382 -0.05 -13.44 22.36
CA LEU A 382 -0.37 -14.82 21.98
C LEU A 382 0.44 -15.35 20.80
N VAL A 383 0.92 -14.49 19.92
CA VAL A 383 1.70 -14.88 18.73
C VAL A 383 3.21 -14.90 18.95
N GLN A 384 3.69 -14.50 20.13
CA GLN A 384 5.12 -14.52 20.46
C GLN A 384 5.68 -15.95 20.45
N ASP A 385 6.93 -16.13 20.07
CA ASP A 385 7.56 -17.43 19.88
C ASP A 385 7.56 -18.32 21.12
N ASN A 386 7.60 -17.71 22.30
CA ASN A 386 7.59 -18.41 23.57
C ASN A 386 6.21 -18.91 24.01
N VAL A 387 5.15 -18.66 23.24
CA VAL A 387 3.81 -19.20 23.53
C VAL A 387 3.61 -20.50 22.77
N ALA A 388 3.49 -21.58 23.50
CA ALA A 388 3.21 -22.91 22.98
C ALA A 388 1.85 -23.40 23.50
N PHE A 389 1.09 -24.06 22.64
CA PHE A 389 -0.16 -24.73 22.98
C PHE A 389 0.05 -26.24 22.92
N ARG A 390 -0.64 -26.97 23.76
CA ARG A 390 -0.67 -28.44 23.71
C ARG A 390 -1.39 -28.93 22.43
N ASP A 391 -2.57 -28.36 22.15
CA ASP A 391 -3.41 -28.72 21.01
C ASP A 391 -4.38 -27.57 20.65
N LEU A 392 -3.87 -26.50 20.07
CA LEU A 392 -4.69 -25.38 19.60
C LEU A 392 -5.45 -25.82 18.33
N SER A 393 -6.77 -25.70 18.35
CA SER A 393 -7.62 -26.02 17.18
C SER A 393 -8.43 -24.85 16.64
N LEU A 394 -8.73 -23.83 17.45
CA LEU A 394 -9.49 -22.66 17.05
C LEU A 394 -8.78 -21.37 17.50
N ALA A 395 -8.52 -20.50 16.56
CA ALA A 395 -8.02 -19.15 16.77
C ALA A 395 -9.07 -18.11 16.37
N ILE A 396 -9.45 -17.23 17.30
CA ILE A 396 -10.38 -16.12 17.04
C ILE A 396 -9.61 -14.82 17.05
N VAL A 397 -9.83 -13.96 16.04
CA VAL A 397 -9.20 -12.64 15.91
C VAL A 397 -10.29 -11.57 15.87
N ASP A 398 -10.33 -10.70 16.89
CA ASP A 398 -11.29 -9.60 16.96
C ASP A 398 -10.75 -8.31 16.36
N GLU A 399 -11.64 -7.50 15.76
CA GLU A 399 -11.34 -6.18 15.17
C GLU A 399 -10.11 -6.15 14.24
N GLN A 400 -10.17 -6.95 13.22
CA GLN A 400 -9.10 -7.22 12.25
C GLN A 400 -8.43 -5.99 11.62
N HIS A 401 -9.11 -4.84 11.55
CA HIS A 401 -8.59 -3.63 10.90
C HIS A 401 -7.28 -3.10 11.47
N ARG A 402 -6.95 -3.50 12.70
CA ARG A 402 -5.74 -3.08 13.42
C ARG A 402 -4.58 -4.07 13.32
N PHE A 403 -4.75 -5.21 12.62
CA PHE A 403 -3.73 -6.24 12.46
C PHE A 403 -3.29 -6.40 11.01
N GLY A 404 -1.98 -6.52 10.77
CA GLY A 404 -1.43 -6.88 9.44
C GLY A 404 -1.81 -8.32 9.03
N VAL A 405 -1.81 -8.62 7.72
CA VAL A 405 -2.13 -9.96 7.17
C VAL A 405 -1.28 -11.07 7.84
N HIS A 406 0.00 -10.80 8.09
CA HIS A 406 0.92 -11.74 8.73
C HIS A 406 0.55 -12.08 10.18
N GLN A 407 0.07 -11.11 10.97
CA GLN A 407 -0.27 -11.34 12.38
C GLN A 407 -1.53 -12.20 12.56
N ARG A 408 -2.46 -12.14 11.60
CA ARG A 408 -3.68 -12.96 11.59
C ARG A 408 -3.39 -14.44 11.39
N LEU A 409 -2.46 -14.74 10.49
CA LEU A 409 -2.06 -16.10 10.18
C LEU A 409 -1.12 -16.68 11.24
N ALA A 410 -0.34 -15.82 11.92
CA ALA A 410 0.64 -16.24 12.92
C ALA A 410 0.01 -17.02 14.09
N LEU A 411 -1.22 -16.66 14.52
CA LEU A 411 -1.92 -17.44 15.55
C LEU A 411 -2.38 -18.80 14.98
N GLY A 412 -2.78 -18.84 13.72
CA GLY A 412 -3.12 -20.09 13.03
C GLY A 412 -1.92 -21.02 12.77
N GLU A 413 -0.70 -20.51 12.88
CA GLU A 413 0.54 -21.28 12.77
C GLU A 413 1.04 -21.86 14.09
N LYS A 414 0.40 -21.49 15.24
CA LYS A 414 0.75 -21.98 16.58
C LYS A 414 0.28 -23.42 16.87
N GLY A 415 -0.39 -24.06 15.93
CA GLY A 415 -0.83 -25.44 16.05
C GLY A 415 -0.97 -26.14 14.70
N GLU A 416 -1.12 -27.46 14.71
CA GLU A 416 -1.35 -28.24 13.53
C GLU A 416 -2.82 -28.06 13.07
N ALA A 417 -3.03 -27.50 11.89
CA ALA A 417 -4.36 -27.33 11.27
C ALA A 417 -5.37 -26.51 12.10
N VAL A 418 -4.95 -25.35 12.61
CA VAL A 418 -5.81 -24.44 13.39
C VAL A 418 -6.86 -23.77 12.50
N ASP A 419 -8.11 -23.82 12.93
CA ASP A 419 -9.22 -23.07 12.34
C ASP A 419 -9.17 -21.61 12.78
N VAL A 420 -9.50 -20.70 11.87
CA VAL A 420 -9.44 -19.26 12.12
C VAL A 420 -10.80 -18.61 11.91
N LEU A 421 -11.31 -17.98 12.96
CA LEU A 421 -12.52 -17.16 12.94
C LEU A 421 -12.13 -15.70 13.16
N VAL A 422 -12.46 -14.86 12.21
CA VAL A 422 -12.23 -13.41 12.30
C VAL A 422 -13.53 -12.71 12.63
N MET A 423 -13.51 -11.74 13.53
CA MET A 423 -14.68 -10.94 13.89
C MET A 423 -14.49 -9.48 13.52
N THR A 424 -15.57 -8.80 13.09
CA THR A 424 -15.58 -7.35 12.87
C THR A 424 -16.92 -6.72 13.21
N ALA A 425 -16.87 -5.52 13.81
CA ALA A 425 -18.07 -4.72 14.10
C ALA A 425 -18.48 -3.84 12.92
N THR A 426 -17.57 -3.55 11.98
CA THR A 426 -17.92 -2.73 10.82
C THR A 426 -18.60 -3.59 9.77
N PRO A 427 -19.84 -3.24 9.33
CA PRO A 427 -20.44 -3.89 8.19
C PRO A 427 -19.62 -3.52 6.95
N ILE A 428 -18.81 -4.46 6.47
CA ILE A 428 -18.02 -4.28 5.26
C ILE A 428 -18.91 -4.69 4.09
N PRO A 429 -19.18 -3.82 3.11
CA PRO A 429 -19.90 -4.20 1.91
C PRO A 429 -19.31 -5.45 1.26
N ARG A 430 -20.16 -6.37 0.78
CA ARG A 430 -19.71 -7.65 0.22
C ARG A 430 -18.64 -7.50 -0.85
N THR A 431 -18.68 -6.40 -1.62
CA THR A 431 -17.66 -6.06 -2.62
C THR A 431 -16.31 -5.72 -2.00
N LEU A 432 -16.30 -5.02 -0.85
CA LEU A 432 -15.07 -4.73 -0.10
C LEU A 432 -14.57 -5.95 0.68
N VAL A 433 -15.49 -6.80 1.19
CA VAL A 433 -15.10 -8.09 1.76
C VAL A 433 -14.36 -8.93 0.71
N LEU A 434 -14.90 -9.00 -0.51
CA LEU A 434 -14.24 -9.69 -1.63
C LEU A 434 -12.88 -9.05 -2.01
N SER A 435 -12.73 -7.74 -1.88
CA SER A 435 -11.49 -7.04 -2.22
C SER A 435 -10.43 -7.13 -1.13
N TYR A 436 -10.81 -7.07 0.15
CA TYR A 436 -9.89 -7.07 1.30
C TYR A 436 -9.76 -8.44 1.96
N PHE A 437 -10.81 -9.27 1.85
CA PHE A 437 -10.95 -10.54 2.56
C PHE A 437 -11.36 -11.68 1.62
N GLY A 438 -11.19 -11.51 0.33
CA GLY A 438 -11.67 -12.36 -0.78
C GLY A 438 -11.61 -13.88 -0.58
N ASP A 439 -11.14 -14.29 0.58
CA ASP A 439 -10.84 -15.65 0.96
C ASP A 439 -11.63 -16.21 2.09
N MET A 440 -12.41 -15.40 2.81
CA MET A 440 -13.15 -15.84 3.97
C MET A 440 -14.58 -16.20 3.61
N ASP A 441 -15.06 -17.33 4.09
CA ASP A 441 -16.49 -17.59 4.15
C ASP A 441 -17.10 -16.60 5.16
N VAL A 442 -18.30 -16.09 4.91
CA VAL A 442 -18.88 -14.99 5.71
C VAL A 442 -20.18 -15.43 6.35
N SER A 443 -20.29 -15.22 7.67
CA SER A 443 -21.53 -15.31 8.42
C SER A 443 -21.90 -13.94 9.00
N ASN A 444 -23.14 -13.50 8.75
CA ASN A 444 -23.63 -12.18 9.14
C ASN A 444 -24.62 -12.26 10.29
N LEU A 445 -24.37 -11.46 11.34
CA LEU A 445 -25.32 -11.26 12.42
C LEU A 445 -26.14 -10.00 12.13
N THR A 446 -27.31 -10.21 11.53
CA THR A 446 -28.23 -9.14 11.10
C THR A 446 -29.26 -8.76 12.15
N GLU A 447 -29.32 -9.48 13.26
CA GLU A 447 -30.27 -9.30 14.35
C GLU A 447 -29.53 -8.91 15.63
N LYS A 448 -30.19 -8.12 16.48
CA LYS A 448 -29.72 -7.87 17.85
C LYS A 448 -30.53 -8.71 18.81
N PRO A 449 -29.90 -9.29 19.85
CA PRO A 449 -30.65 -9.93 20.95
C PRO A 449 -31.62 -8.94 21.60
N ALA A 450 -32.80 -9.41 21.96
CA ALA A 450 -33.81 -8.60 22.66
C ALA A 450 -33.37 -8.23 24.10
#